data_99afb34577624946a3756ea185375d58
#
_entry.id   99afb34577624946a3756ea185375d58
#
_cell.length_a   1.000
_cell.length_b   1.000
_cell.length_c   1.000
_cell.angle_alpha   90.00
_cell.angle_beta   90.00
_cell.angle_gamma   90.00
#
_symmetry.space_group_name_H-M   'P 1'
#
loop_
_entity.id
_entity.type
_entity.pdbx_description
1 polymer ?
#
loop_
_entity_poly.entity_id
_entity_poly.type
_entity_poly.pdbx_seq_one_letter_code
_entity_poly.pdbx_strand_id
1 'polypeptide(L)'
;MKNQLSTNKISPKYYNFQKALTLNRRRFLKTSLLIASGCGTSLLNFNIISEDKKPASGPIGVGKGVCPGRVVWVYDQEVIKWSGPGDGYWWLNNHINEARINSMMDRAICELTGTTKVTDGWDKIFKYFNKLHGKGEVGYKAGQKIVIKPNWVGMIYREGHVDTEKYVFIRRQNYMNTAPQLIVALIRQLESIGVKPSDITVTDTLACAVNEFFDIITKNYSGISIEDQFGKFGRVKAQSSNIPIFWSCRPTLKQQDFVPKSIADADYLVNFANLKSHGGSGVTLCAKNHYGSLVRWPAQSEYYDLHPNCFSKNAGIYRPLVDLIGHQHLGQKTVLYLIDGLFSGQHPRDELPQKFAMEPFNNHWSSSIFVSQDPVAIDSVAIDFLKNEPSEWANPARATGVDDYLHEAALANDPPSKTFYDPNHSEARERLASLGVHEHWNNVKEKKYSKNLNAADGIELVALRLG
;
A
#
# COMPACT_ATOMS: atom_id res chain seq x y z
N MET A 1 -7.28 -32.18 -44.83
CA MET A 1 -8.23 -31.63 -43.83
C MET A 1 -7.55 -30.52 -43.08
N LYS A 2 -7.92 -29.25 -43.36
CA LYS A 2 -7.32 -28.06 -42.77
C LYS A 2 -8.15 -27.68 -41.55
N ASN A 3 -7.57 -27.72 -40.35
CA ASN A 3 -8.21 -27.19 -39.15
C ASN A 3 -7.89 -25.69 -39.02
N GLN A 4 -8.92 -24.90 -39.11
CA GLN A 4 -8.89 -23.45 -38.84
C GLN A 4 -8.87 -23.22 -37.33
N LEU A 5 -7.85 -22.53 -36.85
CA LEU A 5 -7.80 -21.95 -35.52
C LEU A 5 -8.54 -20.61 -35.56
N SER A 6 -9.66 -20.54 -34.86
CA SER A 6 -10.42 -19.30 -34.66
C SER A 6 -9.70 -18.38 -33.66
N THR A 7 -9.23 -17.25 -34.14
CA THR A 7 -8.73 -16.15 -33.30
C THR A 7 -9.91 -15.37 -32.73
N ASN A 8 -10.19 -15.53 -31.46
CA ASN A 8 -11.13 -14.67 -30.74
C ASN A 8 -10.56 -13.26 -30.62
N LYS A 9 -11.13 -12.34 -31.39
CA LYS A 9 -10.89 -10.91 -31.30
C LYS A 9 -11.49 -10.37 -30.00
N ILE A 10 -10.62 -9.90 -29.10
CA ILE A 10 -10.99 -9.13 -27.93
C ILE A 10 -11.51 -7.75 -28.37
N SER A 11 -12.69 -7.39 -27.90
CA SER A 11 -13.45 -6.18 -28.22
C SER A 11 -12.70 -4.88 -27.89
N PRO A 12 -12.76 -3.84 -28.74
CA PRO A 12 -11.99 -2.61 -28.59
C PRO A 12 -12.65 -1.55 -27.70
N LYS A 13 -13.20 -1.92 -26.54
CA LYS A 13 -13.81 -0.95 -25.61
C LYS A 13 -12.82 -0.14 -24.74
N TYR A 14 -11.58 -0.53 -24.70
CA TYR A 14 -10.55 0.17 -23.87
C TYR A 14 -9.85 1.34 -24.57
N TYR A 15 -10.01 1.50 -25.88
CA TYR A 15 -9.28 2.53 -26.66
C TYR A 15 -9.95 3.92 -26.69
N ASN A 16 -11.20 4.04 -26.24
CA ASN A 16 -11.97 5.28 -26.35
C ASN A 16 -11.91 6.20 -25.14
N PHE A 17 -11.24 5.81 -24.02
CA PHE A 17 -11.17 6.67 -22.83
C PHE A 17 -10.09 7.75 -22.92
N GLN A 18 -9.07 7.58 -23.77
CA GLN A 18 -8.00 8.58 -23.94
C GLN A 18 -8.35 9.73 -24.89
N LYS A 19 -9.39 9.58 -25.74
CA LYS A 19 -9.80 10.65 -26.69
C LYS A 19 -10.74 11.70 -26.09
N ALA A 20 -11.32 11.48 -24.95
CA ALA A 20 -12.27 12.43 -24.31
C ALA A 20 -11.59 13.55 -23.49
N LEU A 21 -10.28 13.48 -23.24
CA LEU A 21 -9.55 14.47 -22.42
C LEU A 21 -8.79 15.54 -23.23
N THR A 22 -8.82 15.52 -24.55
CA THR A 22 -8.05 16.46 -25.40
C THR A 22 -8.86 17.58 -26.04
N LEU A 23 -10.13 17.74 -25.72
CA LEU A 23 -11.00 18.74 -26.36
C LEU A 23 -11.61 19.72 -25.37
N ASN A 24 -10.81 20.50 -24.61
CA ASN A 24 -11.33 21.69 -23.91
C ASN A 24 -10.25 22.72 -23.52
N ARG A 25 -9.13 22.80 -24.24
CA ARG A 25 -8.10 23.86 -24.00
C ARG A 25 -8.37 25.21 -24.67
N ARG A 26 -9.45 25.39 -25.42
CA ARG A 26 -9.73 26.63 -26.16
C ARG A 26 -10.81 27.54 -25.57
N ARG A 27 -11.40 27.24 -24.42
CA ARG A 27 -12.46 28.08 -23.81
C ARG A 27 -12.07 28.80 -22.51
N PHE A 28 -10.83 28.68 -22.03
CA PHE A 28 -10.41 29.27 -20.73
C PHE A 28 -9.64 30.59 -20.85
N LEU A 29 -9.43 31.13 -22.05
CA LEU A 29 -8.61 32.33 -22.28
C LEU A 29 -9.41 33.53 -22.74
N LYS A 30 -10.66 33.75 -22.34
CA LYS A 30 -11.44 34.94 -22.71
C LYS A 30 -12.15 35.70 -21.61
N THR A 31 -11.84 35.48 -20.32
CA THR A 31 -12.46 36.29 -19.26
C THR A 31 -11.46 36.68 -18.17
N SER A 32 -10.43 37.42 -18.53
CA SER A 32 -9.55 38.10 -17.56
C SER A 32 -8.86 39.28 -18.21
N LEU A 33 -9.64 40.29 -18.56
CA LEU A 33 -9.11 41.65 -18.78
C LEU A 33 -10.26 42.62 -18.56
N LEU A 34 -10.28 43.24 -17.41
CA LEU A 34 -10.81 44.56 -17.07
C LEU A 34 -10.97 44.63 -15.55
N ILE A 35 -10.05 45.29 -14.92
CA ILE A 35 -10.23 46.35 -13.91
C ILE A 35 -8.83 46.67 -13.38
N ALA A 36 -8.27 47.71 -13.96
CA ALA A 36 -7.17 48.46 -13.37
C ALA A 36 -7.63 49.89 -13.27
N SER A 37 -7.74 50.41 -12.05
CA SER A 37 -7.44 51.80 -11.72
C SER A 37 -8.09 52.17 -10.37
N GLY A 38 -7.29 52.65 -9.44
CA GLY A 38 -7.75 53.32 -8.24
C GLY A 38 -6.72 53.27 -7.08
N CYS A 39 -5.96 54.34 -7.00
CA CYS A 39 -4.96 54.65 -5.96
C CYS A 39 -5.38 54.39 -4.51
N GLY A 40 -4.39 54.06 -3.67
CA GLY A 40 -4.46 54.22 -2.24
C GLY A 40 -3.34 53.48 -1.51
N THR A 41 -2.19 54.16 -1.32
CA THR A 41 -1.09 53.68 -0.45
C THR A 41 -1.51 53.72 1.01
N SER A 42 -1.60 52.56 1.68
CA SER A 42 -1.44 52.46 3.12
C SER A 42 -0.61 51.21 3.44
N LEU A 43 0.59 51.44 3.90
CA LEU A 43 1.48 50.44 4.50
C LEU A 43 0.83 49.88 5.79
N LEU A 44 0.13 48.78 5.67
CA LEU A 44 -0.24 47.98 6.82
C LEU A 44 0.80 46.89 7.00
N ASN A 45 1.63 47.02 8.04
CA ASN A 45 2.46 45.95 8.54
C ASN A 45 1.56 44.78 8.99
N PHE A 46 1.41 43.77 8.12
CA PHE A 46 0.85 42.48 8.55
C PHE A 46 1.94 41.73 9.27
N ASN A 47 1.92 41.78 10.61
CA ASN A 47 2.49 40.72 11.43
C ASN A 47 1.71 39.45 11.10
N ILE A 48 2.28 38.58 10.24
CA ILE A 48 1.78 37.23 10.03
C ILE A 48 2.16 36.47 11.29
N ILE A 49 1.29 36.50 12.31
CA ILE A 49 1.27 35.46 13.31
C ILE A 49 0.83 34.20 12.54
N SER A 50 1.73 33.26 12.37
CA SER A 50 1.37 31.92 11.86
C SER A 50 0.46 31.29 12.90
N GLU A 51 -0.84 31.41 12.77
CA GLU A 51 -1.77 30.54 13.49
C GLU A 51 -1.44 29.11 13.08
N ASP A 52 -1.06 28.28 14.05
CA ASP A 52 -1.00 26.81 13.91
C ASP A 52 -2.38 26.35 13.48
N LYS A 53 -2.61 26.24 12.17
CA LYS A 53 -3.88 25.76 11.64
C LYS A 53 -4.04 24.31 12.11
N LYS A 54 -5.02 24.08 12.97
CA LYS A 54 -5.51 22.73 13.30
C LYS A 54 -5.84 21.99 12.00
N PRO A 55 -5.72 20.63 11.96
CA PRO A 55 -6.24 19.85 10.86
C PRO A 55 -7.66 20.32 10.48
N ALA A 56 -7.96 20.36 9.19
CA ALA A 56 -9.22 20.93 8.67
C ALA A 56 -10.47 20.20 9.19
N SER A 57 -10.31 18.94 9.62
CA SER A 57 -11.29 18.14 10.36
C SER A 57 -10.55 17.34 11.42
N GLY A 58 -11.13 17.17 12.62
CA GLY A 58 -10.57 16.31 13.66
C GLY A 58 -10.49 14.85 13.23
N PRO A 59 -9.76 13.99 14.00
CA PRO A 59 -9.63 12.57 13.69
C PRO A 59 -10.98 11.87 13.75
N ILE A 60 -11.19 10.91 12.84
CA ILE A 60 -12.35 10.00 12.84
C ILE A 60 -11.88 8.55 12.97
N GLY A 61 -12.72 7.70 13.57
CA GLY A 61 -12.40 6.30 13.82
C GLY A 61 -11.59 6.08 15.09
N VAL A 62 -11.04 4.88 15.25
CA VAL A 62 -10.34 4.43 16.46
C VAL A 62 -8.96 3.90 16.12
N GLY A 63 -7.92 4.55 16.61
CA GLY A 63 -6.53 4.16 16.38
C GLY A 63 -6.24 2.73 16.83
N LYS A 64 -5.45 2.01 16.04
CA LYS A 64 -5.00 0.63 16.29
C LYS A 64 -3.50 0.60 16.59
N GLY A 65 -3.04 -0.51 17.18
CA GLY A 65 -1.62 -0.78 17.42
C GLY A 65 -1.21 -0.65 18.90
N VAL A 66 0.01 -1.09 19.19
CA VAL A 66 0.66 -0.96 20.51
C VAL A 66 0.66 0.50 20.96
N CYS A 67 0.95 1.40 20.01
CA CYS A 67 0.76 2.85 20.15
C CYS A 67 -0.34 3.26 19.16
N PRO A 68 -1.60 3.39 19.61
CA PRO A 68 -2.76 3.54 18.72
C PRO A 68 -2.63 4.72 17.75
N GLY A 69 -2.83 4.47 16.44
CA GLY A 69 -2.73 5.48 15.39
C GLY A 69 -1.31 5.96 15.08
N ARG A 70 -0.26 5.31 15.63
CA ARG A 70 1.13 5.67 15.31
C ARG A 70 1.54 5.16 13.94
N VAL A 71 2.12 6.06 13.15
CA VAL A 71 2.80 5.78 11.88
C VAL A 71 4.25 6.26 12.01
N VAL A 72 5.18 5.37 11.72
CA VAL A 72 6.61 5.73 11.68
C VAL A 72 7.02 5.91 10.23
N TRP A 73 7.55 7.07 9.89
CA TRP A 73 8.18 7.37 8.62
C TRP A 73 9.68 7.51 8.81
N VAL A 74 10.44 6.65 8.13
CA VAL A 74 11.90 6.71 8.13
C VAL A 74 12.36 7.12 6.74
N TYR A 75 13.15 8.18 6.67
CA TYR A 75 13.78 8.71 5.47
C TYR A 75 15.30 8.67 5.61
N ASP A 76 15.97 8.10 4.61
CA ASP A 76 17.44 8.07 4.51
C ASP A 76 17.85 8.27 3.06
N GLN A 77 18.30 9.47 2.71
CA GLN A 77 18.68 9.82 1.33
C GLN A 77 19.83 8.93 0.81
N GLU A 78 20.71 8.47 1.69
CA GLU A 78 21.88 7.67 1.34
C GLU A 78 21.57 6.17 1.18
N VAL A 79 20.32 5.75 1.37
CA VAL A 79 19.94 4.34 1.19
C VAL A 79 19.97 3.93 -0.28
N ILE A 80 19.73 4.86 -1.21
CA ILE A 80 19.73 4.64 -2.64
C ILE A 80 21.02 5.18 -3.25
N LYS A 81 21.75 4.29 -3.93
CA LYS A 81 22.95 4.58 -4.70
C LYS A 81 22.70 4.62 -6.20
N TRP A 82 21.52 4.18 -6.65
CA TRP A 82 21.15 4.17 -8.05
C TRP A 82 20.95 5.59 -8.58
N SER A 83 21.70 5.94 -9.64
CA SER A 83 21.66 7.28 -10.24
C SER A 83 20.53 7.46 -11.27
N GLY A 84 19.96 6.35 -11.77
CA GLY A 84 18.89 6.38 -12.77
C GLY A 84 19.06 5.31 -13.85
N PRO A 85 18.21 5.30 -14.91
CA PRO A 85 18.15 4.23 -15.93
C PRO A 85 19.46 3.94 -16.64
N GLY A 86 20.37 4.89 -16.74
CA GLY A 86 21.71 4.70 -17.33
C GLY A 86 22.67 3.88 -16.47
N ASP A 87 22.32 3.68 -15.20
CA ASP A 87 23.10 2.94 -14.20
C ASP A 87 22.59 1.51 -13.98
N GLY A 88 21.88 0.94 -14.94
CA GLY A 88 21.26 -0.38 -14.81
C GLY A 88 19.95 -0.38 -14.00
N TYR A 89 19.74 -1.40 -13.19
CA TYR A 89 18.44 -1.60 -12.49
C TYR A 89 18.54 -1.23 -11.01
N TRP A 90 17.54 -0.53 -10.49
CA TRP A 90 17.51 -0.06 -9.11
C TRP A 90 17.58 -1.19 -8.07
N TRP A 91 17.06 -2.39 -8.38
CA TRP A 91 17.03 -3.53 -7.45
C TRP A 91 18.36 -4.30 -7.34
N LEU A 92 19.41 -3.91 -8.05
CA LEU A 92 20.71 -4.52 -7.89
C LEU A 92 21.30 -4.21 -6.52
N ASN A 93 21.99 -5.19 -5.90
CA ASN A 93 22.49 -5.05 -4.54
C ASN A 93 23.51 -3.89 -4.37
N ASN A 94 24.22 -3.51 -5.42
CA ASN A 94 25.12 -2.36 -5.38
C ASN A 94 24.37 -1.00 -5.44
N HIS A 95 23.07 -0.98 -5.76
CA HIS A 95 22.25 0.23 -5.88
C HIS A 95 21.41 0.53 -4.63
N ILE A 96 21.32 -0.41 -3.71
CA ILE A 96 20.63 -0.24 -2.43
C ILE A 96 21.61 -0.57 -1.30
N ASN A 97 21.73 0.34 -0.34
CA ASN A 97 22.62 0.16 0.80
C ASN A 97 21.95 -0.73 1.87
N GLU A 98 22.35 -2.00 1.92
CA GLU A 98 21.76 -2.99 2.83
C GLU A 98 21.90 -2.60 4.31
N ALA A 99 23.04 -2.06 4.72
CA ALA A 99 23.23 -1.65 6.12
C ALA A 99 22.26 -0.55 6.52
N ARG A 100 21.98 0.40 5.60
CA ARG A 100 21.00 1.47 5.83
C ARG A 100 19.58 0.93 5.81
N ILE A 101 19.24 0.02 4.90
CA ILE A 101 17.94 -0.69 4.91
C ILE A 101 17.70 -1.36 6.26
N ASN A 102 18.69 -2.11 6.75
CA ASN A 102 18.60 -2.77 8.06
C ASN A 102 18.38 -1.75 9.20
N SER A 103 19.14 -0.64 9.20
CA SER A 103 18.99 0.42 10.19
C SER A 103 17.61 1.09 10.13
N MET A 104 17.11 1.41 8.91
CA MET A 104 15.77 1.99 8.73
C MET A 104 14.69 1.07 9.28
N MET A 105 14.75 -0.22 8.95
CA MET A 105 13.77 -1.21 9.41
C MET A 105 13.81 -1.40 10.92
N ASP A 106 15.02 -1.47 11.52
CA ASP A 106 15.20 -1.63 12.96
C ASP A 106 14.66 -0.42 13.73
N ARG A 107 15.01 0.78 13.28
CA ARG A 107 14.50 2.02 13.86
C ARG A 107 12.99 2.12 13.75
N ALA A 108 12.42 1.72 12.60
CA ALA A 108 10.97 1.75 12.39
C ALA A 108 10.21 0.89 13.41
N ILE A 109 10.65 -0.35 13.67
CA ILE A 109 10.03 -1.23 14.66
C ILE A 109 10.20 -0.68 16.09
N CYS A 110 11.41 -0.21 16.44
CA CYS A 110 11.66 0.35 17.77
C CYS A 110 10.77 1.57 18.07
N GLU A 111 10.67 2.51 17.13
CA GLU A 111 9.86 3.73 17.31
C GLU A 111 8.36 3.41 17.26
N LEU A 112 7.93 2.46 16.41
CA LEU A 112 6.53 2.02 16.36
C LEU A 112 6.04 1.54 17.72
N THR A 113 6.91 0.85 18.45
CA THR A 113 6.54 0.14 19.69
C THR A 113 7.05 0.82 20.96
N GLY A 114 7.85 1.90 20.82
CA GLY A 114 8.50 2.56 21.94
C GLY A 114 9.48 1.64 22.68
N THR A 115 10.27 0.85 21.92
CA THR A 115 11.31 -0.04 22.46
C THR A 115 12.70 0.37 21.97
N THR A 116 13.73 -0.14 22.64
CA THR A 116 15.12 0.08 22.24
C THR A 116 15.72 -1.10 21.47
N LYS A 117 15.03 -2.25 21.48
CA LYS A 117 15.44 -3.48 20.80
C LYS A 117 14.35 -3.94 19.84
N VAL A 118 14.74 -4.35 18.66
CA VAL A 118 13.84 -4.88 17.63
C VAL A 118 13.07 -6.09 18.10
N THR A 119 13.74 -7.01 18.84
CA THR A 119 13.14 -8.22 19.40
C THR A 119 12.00 -7.90 20.37
N ASP A 120 12.19 -6.91 21.23
CA ASP A 120 11.18 -6.47 22.19
C ASP A 120 10.01 -5.78 21.46
N GLY A 121 10.33 -5.06 20.36
CA GLY A 121 9.32 -4.45 19.48
C GLY A 121 8.42 -5.50 18.85
N TRP A 122 8.98 -6.52 18.24
CA TRP A 122 8.22 -7.62 17.65
C TRP A 122 7.40 -8.38 18.69
N ASP A 123 7.95 -8.64 19.90
CA ASP A 123 7.19 -9.27 20.97
C ASP A 123 5.93 -8.46 21.35
N LYS A 124 6.07 -7.13 21.49
CA LYS A 124 4.92 -6.25 21.74
C LYS A 124 3.89 -6.28 20.60
N ILE A 125 4.35 -6.28 19.34
CA ILE A 125 3.48 -6.36 18.15
C ILE A 125 2.65 -7.65 18.18
N PHE A 126 3.28 -8.81 18.39
CA PHE A 126 2.58 -10.08 18.44
C PHE A 126 1.65 -10.20 19.66
N LYS A 127 2.08 -9.74 20.84
CA LYS A 127 1.25 -9.72 22.04
C LYS A 127 -0.02 -8.88 21.86
N TYR A 128 0.13 -7.70 21.28
CA TYR A 128 -1.01 -6.84 20.95
C TYR A 128 -1.97 -7.54 19.99
N PHE A 129 -1.46 -8.08 18.89
CA PHE A 129 -2.26 -8.77 17.89
C PHE A 129 -2.99 -9.98 18.48
N ASN A 130 -2.28 -10.84 19.20
CA ASN A 130 -2.85 -12.04 19.80
C ASN A 130 -3.92 -11.72 20.86
N LYS A 131 -3.70 -10.68 21.65
CA LYS A 131 -4.70 -10.20 22.62
C LYS A 131 -6.00 -9.76 21.94
N LEU A 132 -5.91 -8.99 20.83
CA LEU A 132 -7.08 -8.56 20.07
C LEU A 132 -7.86 -9.73 19.47
N HIS A 133 -7.18 -10.81 19.12
CA HIS A 133 -7.78 -12.03 18.54
C HIS A 133 -8.14 -13.10 19.55
N GLY A 134 -8.26 -12.75 20.84
CA GLY A 134 -8.68 -13.66 21.89
C GLY A 134 -7.68 -14.77 22.24
N LYS A 135 -6.43 -14.69 21.72
CA LYS A 135 -5.37 -15.68 21.98
C LYS A 135 -4.57 -15.39 23.28
N GLY A 136 -4.92 -14.29 23.99
CA GLY A 136 -4.19 -13.80 25.15
C GLY A 136 -2.99 -12.92 24.79
N GLU A 137 -2.32 -12.37 25.82
CA GLU A 137 -1.15 -11.50 25.66
C GLU A 137 0.12 -12.35 25.50
N VAL A 138 0.22 -13.07 24.39
CA VAL A 138 1.31 -13.99 24.07
C VAL A 138 2.05 -13.54 22.81
N GLY A 139 3.40 -13.68 22.82
CA GLY A 139 4.25 -13.40 21.66
C GLY A 139 4.17 -14.49 20.58
N TYR A 140 5.07 -14.39 19.60
CA TYR A 140 5.25 -15.43 18.58
C TYR A 140 5.64 -16.78 19.23
N LYS A 141 5.09 -17.87 18.70
CA LYS A 141 5.45 -19.23 19.09
C LYS A 141 6.10 -19.95 17.90
N ALA A 142 7.20 -20.65 18.16
CA ALA A 142 7.91 -21.42 17.14
C ALA A 142 6.96 -22.34 16.36
N GLY A 143 7.08 -22.34 15.04
CA GLY A 143 6.25 -23.12 14.11
C GLY A 143 5.00 -22.41 13.63
N GLN A 144 4.63 -21.27 14.19
CA GLN A 144 3.57 -20.44 13.62
C GLN A 144 4.00 -19.88 12.27
N LYS A 145 3.07 -19.82 11.32
CA LYS A 145 3.33 -19.43 9.93
C LYS A 145 3.09 -17.96 9.70
N ILE A 146 4.02 -17.33 9.01
CA ILE A 146 3.95 -15.92 8.64
C ILE A 146 3.94 -15.80 7.12
N VAL A 147 2.97 -15.04 6.58
CA VAL A 147 2.95 -14.67 5.16
C VAL A 147 3.37 -13.21 5.02
N ILE A 148 4.32 -12.93 4.14
CA ILE A 148 4.69 -11.59 3.71
C ILE A 148 4.05 -11.36 2.34
N LYS A 149 3.19 -10.33 2.22
CA LYS A 149 2.54 -9.93 0.99
C LYS A 149 3.17 -8.66 0.42
N PRO A 150 4.18 -8.77 -0.47
CA PRO A 150 4.74 -7.63 -1.17
C PRO A 150 3.78 -7.08 -2.23
N ASN A 151 4.09 -5.94 -2.81
CA ASN A 151 3.43 -5.43 -4.00
C ASN A 151 4.33 -5.66 -5.23
N TRP A 152 4.05 -6.72 -5.99
CA TRP A 152 4.80 -7.13 -7.17
C TRP A 152 4.01 -6.93 -8.47
N VAL A 153 3.30 -5.81 -8.56
CA VAL A 153 2.43 -5.51 -9.70
C VAL A 153 3.17 -5.40 -11.03
N GLY A 154 4.44 -5.03 -11.02
CA GLY A 154 5.30 -5.04 -12.21
C GLY A 154 5.67 -6.44 -12.70
N MET A 155 5.36 -7.48 -11.94
CA MET A 155 5.56 -8.89 -12.28
C MET A 155 4.28 -9.59 -12.72
N ILE A 156 3.20 -8.85 -12.98
CA ILE A 156 1.94 -9.43 -13.47
C ILE A 156 2.09 -9.75 -14.97
N TYR A 157 2.03 -11.05 -15.32
CA TYR A 157 2.31 -11.54 -16.67
C TYR A 157 1.43 -10.91 -17.75
N ARG A 158 0.15 -10.66 -17.46
CA ARG A 158 -0.81 -10.09 -18.43
C ARG A 158 -0.46 -8.67 -18.89
N GLU A 159 0.44 -8.01 -18.20
CA GLU A 159 0.89 -6.66 -18.54
C GLU A 159 2.11 -6.68 -19.48
N GLY A 160 2.60 -7.86 -19.85
CA GLY A 160 3.70 -8.03 -20.80
C GLY A 160 5.07 -7.63 -20.25
N HIS A 161 5.21 -7.58 -18.93
CA HIS A 161 6.47 -7.19 -18.28
C HIS A 161 7.40 -8.36 -18.03
N VAL A 162 6.86 -9.58 -17.98
CA VAL A 162 7.60 -10.79 -17.62
C VAL A 162 7.46 -11.91 -18.63
N ASP A 163 8.53 -12.66 -18.81
CA ASP A 163 8.55 -13.95 -19.52
C ASP A 163 8.26 -15.05 -18.49
N THR A 164 7.04 -15.61 -18.55
CA THR A 164 6.60 -16.63 -17.59
C THR A 164 7.20 -18.00 -17.84
N GLU A 165 7.84 -18.23 -19.01
CA GLU A 165 8.55 -19.47 -19.31
C GLU A 165 9.98 -19.44 -18.79
N LYS A 166 10.62 -18.26 -18.80
CA LYS A 166 12.01 -18.06 -18.31
C LYS A 166 12.07 -17.47 -16.91
N TYR A 167 10.95 -16.93 -16.41
CA TYR A 167 10.85 -16.23 -15.13
C TYR A 167 11.82 -15.04 -15.01
N VAL A 168 11.85 -14.20 -16.05
CA VAL A 168 12.69 -13.01 -16.11
C VAL A 168 11.86 -11.81 -16.59
N PHE A 169 12.30 -10.60 -16.30
CA PHE A 169 11.73 -9.42 -16.91
C PHE A 169 11.99 -9.39 -18.41
N ILE A 170 10.94 -9.27 -19.24
CA ILE A 170 11.04 -9.11 -20.70
C ILE A 170 11.57 -7.71 -20.99
N ARG A 171 10.89 -6.73 -20.43
CA ARG A 171 11.33 -5.37 -20.43
C ARG A 171 11.96 -5.17 -19.07
N ARG A 172 13.25 -5.03 -19.05
CA ARG A 172 13.98 -4.71 -17.83
C ARG A 172 13.79 -3.25 -17.48
N GLN A 173 12.51 -2.91 -17.29
CA GLN A 173 12.09 -1.61 -16.84
C GLN A 173 12.28 -1.56 -15.34
N ASN A 174 12.77 -0.44 -14.85
CA ASN A 174 12.97 -0.22 -13.43
C ASN A 174 11.63 0.04 -12.70
N TYR A 175 10.62 -0.83 -12.93
CA TYR A 175 9.29 -0.68 -12.40
C TYR A 175 9.27 -0.84 -10.87
N MET A 176 8.42 -0.02 -10.19
CA MET A 176 8.32 -0.04 -8.73
C MET A 176 7.59 -1.29 -8.24
N ASN A 177 8.34 -2.21 -7.68
CA ASN A 177 7.86 -3.35 -6.91
C ASN A 177 8.41 -3.23 -5.49
N THR A 178 7.82 -3.89 -4.51
CA THR A 178 8.43 -3.99 -3.18
C THR A 178 9.84 -4.56 -3.31
N ALA A 179 10.84 -3.82 -2.84
CA ALA A 179 12.25 -4.15 -3.01
C ALA A 179 12.60 -5.47 -2.33
N PRO A 180 13.31 -6.39 -3.00
CA PRO A 180 13.69 -7.66 -2.40
C PRO A 180 14.62 -7.47 -1.18
N GLN A 181 15.43 -6.42 -1.13
CA GLN A 181 16.28 -6.08 0.00
C GLN A 181 15.47 -5.72 1.26
N LEU A 182 14.33 -5.04 1.11
CA LEU A 182 13.42 -4.76 2.22
C LEU A 182 12.76 -6.04 2.75
N ILE A 183 12.44 -6.99 1.86
CA ILE A 183 11.92 -8.30 2.25
C ILE A 183 12.99 -9.08 3.02
N VAL A 184 14.23 -9.08 2.56
CA VAL A 184 15.39 -9.69 3.24
C VAL A 184 15.57 -9.09 4.63
N ALA A 185 15.52 -7.76 4.77
CA ALA A 185 15.64 -7.08 6.06
C ALA A 185 14.49 -7.44 7.04
N LEU A 186 13.26 -7.58 6.53
CA LEU A 186 12.13 -8.03 7.32
C LEU A 186 12.31 -9.47 7.80
N ILE A 187 12.76 -10.38 6.93
CA ILE A 187 13.04 -11.77 7.29
C ILE A 187 14.13 -11.84 8.35
N ARG A 188 15.20 -11.05 8.23
CA ARG A 188 16.26 -10.93 9.26
C ARG A 188 15.69 -10.58 10.63
N GLN A 189 14.76 -9.64 10.70
CA GLN A 189 14.10 -9.28 11.96
C GLN A 189 13.26 -10.42 12.51
N LEU A 190 12.47 -11.09 11.66
CA LEU A 190 11.65 -12.23 12.06
C LEU A 190 12.51 -13.40 12.54
N GLU A 191 13.63 -13.68 11.88
CA GLU A 191 14.59 -14.70 12.31
C GLU A 191 15.18 -14.38 13.68
N SER A 192 15.48 -13.09 13.97
CA SER A 192 16.03 -12.65 15.25
C SER A 192 15.10 -12.93 16.45
N ILE A 193 13.82 -13.20 16.21
CA ILE A 193 12.83 -13.58 17.22
C ILE A 193 12.46 -15.06 17.16
N GLY A 194 13.21 -15.87 16.41
CA GLY A 194 13.06 -17.31 16.34
C GLY A 194 12.12 -17.83 15.25
N VAL A 195 11.68 -17.01 14.32
CA VAL A 195 10.92 -17.46 13.14
C VAL A 195 11.89 -18.16 12.19
N LYS A 196 11.60 -19.40 11.82
CA LYS A 196 12.41 -20.13 10.85
C LYS A 196 12.06 -19.70 9.43
N PRO A 197 13.02 -19.61 8.49
CA PRO A 197 12.71 -19.34 7.08
C PRO A 197 11.64 -20.29 6.50
N SER A 198 11.62 -21.57 6.91
CA SER A 198 10.60 -22.55 6.49
C SER A 198 9.18 -22.26 7.02
N ASP A 199 9.03 -21.33 7.92
CA ASP A 199 7.75 -20.88 8.45
C ASP A 199 7.27 -19.58 7.78
N ILE A 200 8.07 -19.06 6.82
CA ILE A 200 7.77 -17.83 6.09
C ILE A 200 7.41 -18.15 4.64
N THR A 201 6.30 -17.57 4.19
CA THR A 201 5.91 -17.55 2.77
C THR A 201 5.87 -16.11 2.28
N VAL A 202 6.54 -15.82 1.15
CA VAL A 202 6.39 -14.53 0.44
C VAL A 202 5.50 -14.77 -0.76
N THR A 203 4.40 -14.02 -0.88
CA THR A 203 3.43 -14.26 -1.96
C THR A 203 2.82 -12.97 -2.53
N ASP A 204 2.78 -12.87 -3.83
CA ASP A 204 1.82 -12.07 -4.60
C ASP A 204 1.18 -13.00 -5.63
N THR A 205 -0.05 -13.43 -5.34
CA THR A 205 -0.69 -14.52 -6.08
C THR A 205 -0.97 -14.23 -7.54
N LEU A 206 -0.94 -12.97 -7.95
CA LEU A 206 -1.13 -12.55 -9.35
C LEU A 206 0.19 -12.38 -10.11
N ALA A 207 1.33 -12.41 -9.41
CA ALA A 207 2.64 -12.18 -9.99
C ALA A 207 3.26 -13.47 -10.57
N CYS A 208 4.30 -13.27 -11.38
CA CYS A 208 5.33 -14.25 -11.70
C CYS A 208 6.59 -13.82 -10.94
N ALA A 209 6.95 -14.50 -9.88
CA ALA A 209 8.10 -14.13 -9.04
C ALA A 209 9.41 -14.34 -9.80
N VAL A 210 9.87 -13.31 -10.53
CA VAL A 210 11.02 -13.39 -11.44
C VAL A 210 12.33 -13.76 -10.74
N ASN A 211 13.26 -14.36 -11.48
CA ASN A 211 14.54 -14.82 -10.95
C ASN A 211 15.35 -13.70 -10.31
N GLU A 212 15.27 -12.49 -10.87
CA GLU A 212 15.99 -11.32 -10.37
C GLU A 212 15.65 -11.00 -8.90
N PHE A 213 14.41 -11.23 -8.47
CA PHE A 213 13.99 -11.01 -7.08
C PHE A 213 14.06 -12.28 -6.23
N PHE A 214 13.66 -13.41 -6.82
CA PHE A 214 13.73 -14.72 -6.17
C PHE A 214 15.13 -15.03 -5.67
N ASP A 215 16.14 -14.82 -6.52
CA ASP A 215 17.53 -15.12 -6.19
C ASP A 215 18.05 -14.26 -5.04
N ILE A 216 17.69 -12.98 -4.98
CA ILE A 216 18.10 -12.09 -3.89
C ILE A 216 17.55 -12.61 -2.55
N ILE A 217 16.28 -13.02 -2.52
CA ILE A 217 15.65 -13.49 -1.28
C ILE A 217 16.20 -14.86 -0.87
N THR A 218 16.22 -15.82 -1.80
CA THR A 218 16.56 -17.22 -1.48
C THR A 218 18.06 -17.47 -1.26
N LYS A 219 18.93 -16.64 -1.82
CA LYS A 219 20.37 -16.67 -1.49
C LYS A 219 20.67 -16.23 -0.07
N ASN A 220 19.87 -15.32 0.48
CA ASN A 220 20.01 -14.89 1.87
C ASN A 220 19.35 -15.88 2.83
N TYR A 221 18.20 -16.47 2.45
CA TYR A 221 17.40 -17.33 3.31
C TYR A 221 16.96 -18.60 2.58
N SER A 222 17.72 -19.68 2.75
CA SER A 222 17.33 -20.99 2.24
C SER A 222 16.11 -21.54 3.00
N GLY A 223 15.22 -22.21 2.28
CA GLY A 223 14.03 -22.85 2.88
C GLY A 223 12.80 -21.95 2.98
N ILE A 224 12.91 -20.65 2.64
CA ILE A 224 11.74 -19.77 2.53
C ILE A 224 10.86 -20.21 1.35
N SER A 225 9.54 -20.14 1.50
CA SER A 225 8.60 -20.39 0.41
C SER A 225 8.32 -19.10 -0.36
N ILE A 226 8.53 -19.13 -1.67
CA ILE A 226 8.07 -18.07 -2.58
C ILE A 226 6.90 -18.64 -3.37
N GLU A 227 5.71 -18.07 -3.16
CA GLU A 227 4.48 -18.49 -3.83
C GLU A 227 4.08 -17.48 -4.88
N ASP A 228 3.73 -17.98 -6.08
CA ASP A 228 3.30 -17.15 -7.20
C ASP A 228 2.16 -17.83 -8.01
N GLN A 229 1.77 -17.22 -9.13
CA GLN A 229 0.69 -17.75 -9.98
C GLN A 229 1.02 -19.10 -10.61
N PHE A 230 2.27 -19.38 -10.95
CA PHE A 230 2.63 -20.49 -11.85
C PHE A 230 3.35 -21.65 -11.14
N GLY A 231 4.15 -21.39 -10.12
CA GLY A 231 4.84 -22.42 -9.33
C GLY A 231 5.95 -23.16 -10.05
N LYS A 232 6.74 -22.48 -10.90
CA LYS A 232 7.87 -23.08 -11.60
C LYS A 232 9.21 -22.67 -10.96
N PHE A 233 10.26 -23.40 -11.25
CA PHE A 233 11.66 -23.08 -10.87
C PHE A 233 11.83 -22.81 -9.37
N GLY A 234 11.32 -23.69 -8.52
CA GLY A 234 11.44 -23.58 -7.06
C GLY A 234 10.40 -22.69 -6.37
N ARG A 235 9.49 -22.07 -7.14
CA ARG A 235 8.33 -21.39 -6.56
C ARG A 235 7.22 -22.39 -6.29
N VAL A 236 6.34 -22.03 -5.36
CA VAL A 236 5.11 -22.76 -5.07
C VAL A 236 3.96 -22.11 -5.85
N LYS A 237 3.11 -22.92 -6.49
CA LYS A 237 1.91 -22.39 -7.14
C LYS A 237 0.86 -22.04 -6.10
N ALA A 238 0.39 -20.80 -6.10
CA ALA A 238 -0.70 -20.38 -5.25
C ALA A 238 -1.97 -21.21 -5.50
N GLN A 239 -2.56 -21.69 -4.42
CA GLN A 239 -3.77 -22.49 -4.45
C GLN A 239 -4.90 -21.75 -3.76
N SER A 240 -6.11 -21.83 -4.34
CA SER A 240 -7.31 -21.29 -3.69
C SER A 240 -7.61 -22.07 -2.42
N SER A 241 -7.96 -21.35 -1.35
CA SER A 241 -8.68 -21.91 -0.21
C SER A 241 -10.18 -21.98 -0.51
N ASN A 242 -10.96 -22.50 0.43
CA ASN A 242 -12.42 -22.43 0.37
C ASN A 242 -12.98 -21.16 1.07
N ILE A 243 -12.15 -20.18 1.32
CA ILE A 243 -12.50 -18.96 2.03
C ILE A 243 -12.70 -17.84 1.01
N PRO A 244 -13.96 -17.46 0.71
CA PRO A 244 -14.25 -16.36 -0.20
C PRO A 244 -14.12 -15.01 0.50
N ILE A 245 -13.95 -13.96 -0.29
CA ILE A 245 -14.28 -12.60 0.12
C ILE A 245 -15.66 -12.24 -0.43
N PHE A 246 -16.52 -11.72 0.42
CA PHE A 246 -17.82 -11.19 0.02
C PHE A 246 -17.72 -9.68 -0.15
N TRP A 247 -17.99 -9.22 -1.37
CA TRP A 247 -18.01 -7.79 -1.65
C TRP A 247 -19.35 -7.21 -1.16
N SER A 248 -19.32 -6.37 -0.15
CA SER A 248 -20.50 -5.91 0.61
C SER A 248 -21.57 -5.19 -0.21
N CYS A 249 -21.23 -4.68 -1.40
CA CYS A 249 -22.21 -4.08 -2.32
C CYS A 249 -22.95 -5.10 -3.18
N ARG A 250 -22.61 -6.39 -3.11
CA ARG A 250 -23.17 -7.37 -4.04
C ARG A 250 -24.04 -8.39 -3.35
N PRO A 251 -25.12 -8.85 -4.01
CA PRO A 251 -25.85 -9.99 -3.52
C PRO A 251 -24.90 -11.20 -3.47
N THR A 252 -25.07 -12.01 -2.44
CA THR A 252 -24.32 -13.24 -2.20
C THR A 252 -24.22 -14.10 -3.45
N LEU A 253 -23.04 -14.72 -3.64
CA LEU A 253 -22.75 -15.83 -4.55
C LEU A 253 -22.37 -15.49 -6.01
N LYS A 254 -22.38 -14.23 -6.43
CA LYS A 254 -21.83 -13.85 -7.73
C LYS A 254 -20.51 -13.11 -7.57
N GLN A 255 -19.49 -13.50 -8.34
CA GLN A 255 -18.17 -12.84 -8.38
C GLN A 255 -17.43 -12.91 -7.05
N GLN A 256 -17.23 -14.09 -6.51
CA GLN A 256 -16.40 -14.35 -5.35
C GLN A 256 -14.95 -14.53 -5.78
N ASP A 257 -14.07 -13.79 -5.11
CA ASP A 257 -12.65 -14.06 -5.10
C ASP A 257 -12.32 -14.91 -3.87
N PHE A 258 -11.24 -15.68 -3.93
CA PHE A 258 -10.85 -16.57 -2.85
C PHE A 258 -9.49 -16.19 -2.28
N VAL A 259 -9.34 -16.29 -0.98
CA VAL A 259 -8.06 -16.17 -0.29
C VAL A 259 -7.17 -17.36 -0.64
N PRO A 260 -5.87 -17.20 -0.91
CA PRO A 260 -4.97 -18.32 -1.15
C PRO A 260 -4.79 -19.15 0.13
N LYS A 261 -4.53 -20.46 -0.08
CA LYS A 261 -4.38 -21.42 1.02
C LYS A 261 -3.25 -21.01 1.98
N SER A 262 -2.15 -20.49 1.46
CA SER A 262 -1.02 -20.00 2.26
C SER A 262 -1.43 -18.91 3.26
N ILE A 263 -2.26 -17.93 2.82
CA ILE A 263 -2.77 -16.87 3.69
C ILE A 263 -3.86 -17.40 4.64
N ALA A 264 -4.74 -18.28 4.14
CA ALA A 264 -5.79 -18.87 4.96
C ALA A 264 -5.24 -19.63 6.16
N ASP A 265 -4.22 -20.47 5.94
CA ASP A 265 -3.60 -21.33 6.91
C ASP A 265 -2.55 -20.63 7.81
N ALA A 266 -2.07 -19.44 7.43
CA ALA A 266 -1.09 -18.70 8.21
C ALA A 266 -1.67 -18.17 9.53
N ASP A 267 -0.81 -18.06 10.55
CA ASP A 267 -1.13 -17.41 11.82
C ASP A 267 -1.11 -15.88 11.69
N TYR A 268 -0.20 -15.35 10.88
CA TYR A 268 0.03 -13.92 10.72
C TYR A 268 0.28 -13.54 9.26
N LEU A 269 -0.16 -12.34 8.91
CA LEU A 269 0.11 -11.69 7.64
C LEU A 269 0.88 -10.37 7.87
N VAL A 270 1.90 -10.12 7.08
CA VAL A 270 2.57 -8.83 6.96
C VAL A 270 2.25 -8.25 5.59
N ASN A 271 1.63 -7.08 5.56
CA ASN A 271 1.30 -6.39 4.31
C ASN A 271 2.40 -5.38 3.97
N PHE A 272 3.10 -5.59 2.86
CA PHE A 272 4.21 -4.76 2.41
C PHE A 272 3.88 -4.10 1.06
N ALA A 273 3.19 -2.98 1.10
CA ALA A 273 2.75 -2.21 -0.06
C ALA A 273 3.85 -1.35 -0.68
N ASN A 274 3.51 -0.58 -1.73
CA ASN A 274 4.37 0.45 -2.32
C ASN A 274 3.73 1.83 -2.20
N LEU A 275 4.57 2.85 -2.04
CA LEU A 275 4.19 4.26 -2.10
C LEU A 275 4.05 4.71 -3.55
N LYS A 276 2.88 4.61 -4.15
CA LYS A 276 2.68 5.08 -5.53
C LYS A 276 1.24 5.47 -5.84
N SER A 277 1.07 6.40 -6.78
CA SER A 277 -0.24 6.72 -7.35
C SER A 277 -0.71 5.62 -8.31
N HIS A 278 -2.00 5.59 -8.61
CA HIS A 278 -2.61 4.55 -9.45
C HIS A 278 -3.74 5.11 -10.30
N GLY A 279 -3.64 4.95 -11.62
CA GLY A 279 -4.62 5.50 -12.57
C GLY A 279 -6.05 5.01 -12.37
N GLY A 280 -6.25 3.77 -11.90
CA GLY A 280 -7.57 3.16 -11.69
C GLY A 280 -8.08 3.17 -10.25
N SER A 281 -7.21 3.39 -9.25
CA SER A 281 -7.61 3.37 -7.82
C SER A 281 -7.15 4.59 -7.03
N GLY A 282 -6.60 5.60 -7.70
CA GLY A 282 -6.01 6.78 -7.06
C GLY A 282 -4.62 6.49 -6.49
N VAL A 283 -4.52 5.51 -5.64
CA VAL A 283 -3.27 5.10 -4.95
C VAL A 283 -3.08 3.58 -4.95
N THR A 284 -1.84 3.14 -4.74
CA THR A 284 -1.48 1.77 -4.38
C THR A 284 -0.83 1.81 -3.01
N LEU A 285 -1.59 1.48 -1.99
CA LEU A 285 -1.17 1.49 -0.59
C LEU A 285 -1.60 0.17 0.07
N CYS A 286 -1.61 0.10 1.40
CA CYS A 286 -1.86 -1.14 2.12
C CYS A 286 -3.24 -1.75 1.86
N ALA A 287 -4.29 -0.95 1.84
CA ALA A 287 -5.64 -1.45 1.53
C ALA A 287 -5.70 -2.08 0.14
N LYS A 288 -5.20 -1.36 -0.89
CA LYS A 288 -5.20 -1.84 -2.28
C LYS A 288 -4.26 -3.03 -2.49
N ASN A 289 -3.18 -3.15 -1.72
CA ASN A 289 -2.22 -4.24 -1.83
C ASN A 289 -2.86 -5.61 -1.57
N HIS A 290 -3.86 -5.70 -0.68
CA HIS A 290 -4.61 -6.94 -0.45
C HIS A 290 -5.32 -7.48 -1.68
N TYR A 291 -5.61 -6.64 -2.70
CA TYR A 291 -6.20 -7.11 -3.94
C TYR A 291 -5.32 -8.11 -4.70
N GLY A 292 -3.99 -8.05 -4.54
CA GLY A 292 -3.03 -9.03 -5.02
C GLY A 292 -2.94 -10.31 -4.16
N SER A 293 -3.73 -10.43 -3.09
CA SER A 293 -3.82 -11.62 -2.25
C SER A 293 -4.98 -12.55 -2.62
N LEU A 294 -5.60 -12.37 -3.80
CA LEU A 294 -6.78 -13.12 -4.19
C LEU A 294 -6.46 -14.08 -5.34
N VAL A 295 -6.96 -15.31 -5.25
CA VAL A 295 -6.81 -16.31 -6.30
C VAL A 295 -7.98 -16.23 -7.27
N ARG A 296 -7.69 -16.03 -8.55
CA ARG A 296 -8.67 -15.80 -9.61
C ARG A 296 -8.54 -16.77 -10.78
N TRP A 297 -7.93 -17.93 -10.54
CA TRP A 297 -7.79 -18.94 -11.58
C TRP A 297 -8.27 -20.33 -11.10
N PRO A 298 -8.70 -21.18 -12.00
CA PRO A 298 -8.80 -20.93 -13.45
C PRO A 298 -9.64 -19.68 -13.70
N ALA A 299 -9.34 -18.96 -14.81
CA ALA A 299 -9.94 -17.67 -15.10
C ALA A 299 -11.45 -17.71 -14.89
N GLN A 300 -11.93 -17.02 -13.86
CA GLN A 300 -13.35 -16.88 -13.58
C GLN A 300 -13.84 -15.71 -14.41
N SER A 301 -14.84 -15.93 -15.22
CA SER A 301 -15.45 -14.88 -16.08
C SER A 301 -16.13 -13.76 -15.27
N GLU A 302 -16.24 -13.92 -13.96
CA GLU A 302 -17.04 -13.07 -13.09
C GLU A 302 -16.32 -12.59 -11.84
N TYR A 303 -14.95 -12.45 -11.86
CA TYR A 303 -14.25 -11.82 -10.76
C TYR A 303 -14.66 -10.34 -10.60
N TYR A 304 -14.56 -9.84 -9.38
CA TYR A 304 -14.89 -8.44 -9.10
C TYR A 304 -13.74 -7.51 -9.46
N ASP A 305 -13.95 -6.63 -10.47
CA ASP A 305 -13.05 -5.53 -10.72
C ASP A 305 -13.41 -4.36 -9.78
N LEU A 306 -12.58 -4.16 -8.75
CA LEU A 306 -12.80 -3.12 -7.75
C LEU A 306 -12.48 -1.70 -8.26
N HIS A 307 -11.71 -1.55 -9.35
CA HIS A 307 -11.20 -0.25 -9.79
C HIS A 307 -12.29 0.80 -10.03
N PRO A 308 -13.45 0.49 -10.65
CA PRO A 308 -14.51 1.47 -10.83
C PRO A 308 -15.10 2.04 -9.53
N ASN A 309 -14.92 1.33 -8.41
CA ASN A 309 -15.47 1.70 -7.10
C ASN A 309 -14.42 2.15 -6.09
N CYS A 310 -13.11 2.21 -6.47
CA CYS A 310 -12.07 2.65 -5.55
C CYS A 310 -12.22 4.10 -5.12
N PHE A 311 -12.61 4.98 -6.05
CA PHE A 311 -12.88 6.38 -5.76
C PHE A 311 -13.87 6.98 -6.79
N SER A 312 -14.52 8.05 -6.42
CA SER A 312 -15.38 8.84 -7.32
C SER A 312 -15.56 10.25 -6.76
N LYS A 313 -16.12 11.16 -7.57
CA LYS A 313 -16.46 12.50 -7.13
C LYS A 313 -17.58 12.52 -6.05
N ASN A 314 -18.33 11.45 -5.95
CA ASN A 314 -19.41 11.33 -4.96
C ASN A 314 -18.83 10.63 -3.71
N ALA A 315 -18.76 11.36 -2.61
CA ALA A 315 -18.48 10.80 -1.30
C ALA A 315 -19.69 10.00 -0.77
N GLY A 316 -19.46 9.17 0.24
CA GLY A 316 -20.53 8.42 0.89
C GLY A 316 -21.16 7.35 0.00
N ILE A 317 -20.35 6.63 -0.76
CA ILE A 317 -20.73 5.43 -1.50
C ILE A 317 -19.81 4.26 -1.12
N TYR A 318 -20.28 3.05 -1.36
CA TYR A 318 -19.52 1.82 -1.11
C TYR A 318 -18.08 1.89 -1.64
N ARG A 319 -17.11 1.46 -0.82
CA ARG A 319 -15.69 1.37 -1.18
C ARG A 319 -15.14 -0.03 -0.92
N PRO A 320 -14.74 -0.78 -1.97
CA PRO A 320 -14.33 -2.18 -1.83
C PRO A 320 -13.02 -2.37 -1.05
N LEU A 321 -12.21 -1.33 -0.91
CA LEU A 321 -10.99 -1.40 -0.11
C LEU A 321 -11.29 -1.62 1.37
N VAL A 322 -12.47 -1.22 1.85
CA VAL A 322 -12.94 -1.48 3.22
C VAL A 322 -13.16 -2.98 3.44
N ASP A 323 -13.73 -3.68 2.46
CA ASP A 323 -13.89 -5.14 2.54
C ASP A 323 -12.54 -5.86 2.64
N LEU A 324 -11.53 -5.39 1.91
CA LEU A 324 -10.18 -5.97 1.98
C LEU A 324 -9.54 -5.77 3.35
N ILE A 325 -9.67 -4.58 3.94
CA ILE A 325 -9.14 -4.29 5.30
C ILE A 325 -9.95 -5.04 6.35
N GLY A 326 -11.27 -5.17 6.16
CA GLY A 326 -12.18 -5.79 7.12
C GLY A 326 -12.21 -7.32 7.07
N HIS A 327 -11.65 -7.95 6.02
CA HIS A 327 -11.71 -9.39 5.86
C HIS A 327 -10.81 -10.11 6.88
N GLN A 328 -11.36 -11.16 7.54
CA GLN A 328 -10.71 -11.87 8.64
C GLN A 328 -9.35 -12.52 8.30
N HIS A 329 -9.15 -12.94 7.05
CA HIS A 329 -7.90 -13.54 6.58
C HIS A 329 -6.97 -12.55 5.84
N LEU A 330 -7.40 -11.30 5.63
CA LEU A 330 -6.59 -10.25 5.01
C LEU A 330 -6.25 -9.16 6.03
N GLY A 331 -6.96 -8.03 6.03
CA GLY A 331 -6.62 -6.93 6.92
C GLY A 331 -6.69 -7.30 8.39
N GLN A 332 -7.68 -8.09 8.81
CA GLN A 332 -7.79 -8.51 10.23
C GLN A 332 -6.74 -9.54 10.65
N LYS A 333 -6.11 -10.25 9.70
CA LYS A 333 -4.95 -11.14 9.98
C LYS A 333 -3.61 -10.40 9.94
N THR A 334 -3.58 -9.18 9.44
CA THR A 334 -2.36 -8.41 9.25
C THR A 334 -1.83 -7.87 10.58
N VAL A 335 -0.66 -8.38 10.98
CA VAL A 335 0.01 -8.00 12.24
C VAL A 335 0.80 -6.71 12.09
N LEU A 336 1.28 -6.41 10.88
CA LEU A 336 2.07 -5.23 10.56
C LEU A 336 1.82 -4.78 9.12
N TYR A 337 1.70 -3.47 8.93
CA TYR A 337 1.61 -2.80 7.64
C TYR A 337 2.90 -2.03 7.37
N LEU A 338 3.47 -2.24 6.18
CA LEU A 338 4.64 -1.52 5.69
C LEU A 338 4.36 -0.95 4.30
N ILE A 339 4.96 0.21 4.02
CA ILE A 339 4.98 0.78 2.67
C ILE A 339 6.42 1.01 2.26
N ASP A 340 6.85 0.32 1.21
CA ASP A 340 8.08 0.59 0.48
C ASP A 340 7.93 1.91 -0.27
N GLY A 341 8.63 2.91 0.18
CA GLY A 341 8.78 4.22 -0.43
C GLY A 341 10.23 4.48 -0.84
N LEU A 342 11.04 3.46 -1.11
CA LEU A 342 12.38 3.68 -1.66
C LEU A 342 12.28 4.39 -3.00
N PHE A 343 11.32 3.96 -3.81
CA PHE A 343 10.97 4.56 -5.09
C PHE A 343 9.45 4.75 -5.21
N SER A 344 9.04 5.66 -6.08
CA SER A 344 7.63 5.99 -6.30
C SER A 344 7.35 6.28 -7.78
N GLY A 345 6.09 6.44 -8.14
CA GLY A 345 5.64 6.74 -9.50
C GLY A 345 4.15 6.48 -9.67
N GLN A 346 3.67 6.42 -10.91
CA GLN A 346 2.28 6.14 -11.24
C GLN A 346 2.11 4.78 -11.90
N HIS A 347 1.37 3.87 -11.29
CA HIS A 347 0.92 2.63 -11.94
C HIS A 347 -0.36 2.91 -12.78
N PRO A 348 -0.51 2.38 -13.98
CA PRO A 348 0.46 1.63 -14.80
C PRO A 348 1.29 2.51 -15.75
N ARG A 349 1.21 3.85 -15.64
CA ARG A 349 1.81 4.79 -16.61
C ARG A 349 3.32 4.73 -16.63
N ASP A 350 3.95 4.77 -15.44
CA ASP A 350 5.38 4.93 -15.32
C ASP A 350 6.09 3.59 -15.30
N GLU A 351 6.95 3.38 -16.29
CA GLU A 351 7.83 2.20 -16.37
C GLU A 351 9.09 2.37 -15.52
N LEU A 352 9.39 3.60 -15.10
CA LEU A 352 10.54 3.98 -14.32
C LEU A 352 10.10 4.68 -13.04
N PRO A 353 10.84 4.51 -11.93
CA PRO A 353 10.64 5.30 -10.73
C PRO A 353 10.71 6.80 -11.01
N GLN A 354 9.92 7.56 -10.28
CA GLN A 354 9.86 9.02 -10.34
C GLN A 354 10.43 9.61 -9.06
N LYS A 355 11.05 10.78 -9.17
CA LYS A 355 11.54 11.55 -8.04
C LYS A 355 10.43 12.38 -7.41
N PHE A 356 10.52 12.63 -6.12
CA PHE A 356 9.65 13.56 -5.41
C PHE A 356 10.22 14.98 -5.48
N ALA A 357 9.41 15.92 -5.93
CA ALA A 357 9.77 17.33 -5.95
C ALA A 357 9.56 18.02 -4.61
N MET A 358 8.60 17.56 -3.80
CA MET A 358 8.29 18.16 -2.50
C MET A 358 9.43 17.97 -1.48
N GLU A 359 9.48 18.86 -0.48
CA GLU A 359 10.36 18.70 0.68
C GLU A 359 9.93 17.50 1.57
N PRO A 360 10.90 16.71 2.10
CA PRO A 360 12.36 16.96 2.11
C PRO A 360 13.11 16.31 0.94
N PHE A 361 12.41 15.79 -0.04
CA PHE A 361 13.02 14.97 -1.11
C PHE A 361 13.74 15.83 -2.17
N ASN A 362 13.25 17.04 -2.46
CA ASN A 362 13.91 18.05 -3.31
C ASN A 362 14.44 17.47 -4.63
N ASN A 363 13.57 16.79 -5.39
CA ASN A 363 13.89 16.10 -6.66
C ASN A 363 14.86 14.91 -6.52
N HIS A 364 14.89 14.28 -5.34
CA HIS A 364 15.55 12.99 -5.13
C HIS A 364 14.56 11.84 -5.06
N TRP A 365 15.08 10.61 -4.95
CA TRP A 365 14.29 9.43 -4.67
C TRP A 365 13.60 9.59 -3.31
N SER A 366 12.43 8.97 -3.15
CA SER A 366 11.69 9.05 -1.88
C SER A 366 12.39 8.36 -0.72
N SER A 367 13.28 7.39 -0.98
CA SER A 367 14.23 6.82 0.00
C SER A 367 13.62 6.58 1.38
N SER A 368 12.38 6.13 1.43
CA SER A 368 11.53 6.09 2.63
C SER A 368 10.95 4.72 2.89
N ILE A 369 10.62 4.46 4.15
CA ILE A 369 9.70 3.39 4.55
C ILE A 369 8.66 3.96 5.53
N PHE A 370 7.45 3.39 5.50
CA PHE A 370 6.40 3.70 6.46
C PHE A 370 5.98 2.40 7.14
N VAL A 371 5.71 2.47 8.45
CA VAL A 371 5.34 1.30 9.25
C VAL A 371 4.25 1.67 10.25
N SER A 372 3.21 0.82 10.36
CA SER A 372 2.13 0.97 11.33
C SER A 372 1.44 -0.37 11.62
N GLN A 373 0.71 -0.44 12.72
CA GLN A 373 -0.28 -1.49 12.97
C GLN A 373 -1.72 -1.03 12.64
N ASP A 374 -1.88 0.23 12.27
CA ASP A 374 -3.17 0.82 11.88
C ASP A 374 -3.23 0.97 10.35
N PRO A 375 -4.05 0.14 9.64
CA PRO A 375 -4.13 0.18 8.18
C PRO A 375 -4.69 1.49 7.63
N VAL A 376 -5.54 2.16 8.38
CA VAL A 376 -6.17 3.41 7.97
C VAL A 376 -5.20 4.57 8.18
N ALA A 377 -4.51 4.61 9.33
CA ALA A 377 -3.55 5.65 9.63
C ALA A 377 -2.35 5.65 8.65
N ILE A 378 -1.79 4.47 8.34
CA ILE A 378 -0.66 4.38 7.41
C ILE A 378 -1.04 4.82 6.00
N ASP A 379 -2.20 4.42 5.50
CA ASP A 379 -2.68 4.84 4.18
C ASP A 379 -3.04 6.33 4.18
N SER A 380 -3.57 6.90 5.29
CA SER A 380 -3.82 8.34 5.44
C SER A 380 -2.55 9.16 5.30
N VAL A 381 -1.49 8.76 6.04
CA VAL A 381 -0.18 9.43 5.96
C VAL A 381 0.39 9.33 4.55
N ALA A 382 0.39 8.15 3.96
CA ALA A 382 0.93 7.95 2.61
C ALA A 382 0.15 8.73 1.54
N ILE A 383 -1.17 8.83 1.67
CA ILE A 383 -2.01 9.68 0.79
C ILE A 383 -1.60 11.15 0.92
N ASP A 384 -1.35 11.65 2.12
CA ASP A 384 -0.93 13.04 2.31
C ASP A 384 0.39 13.34 1.59
N PHE A 385 1.37 12.43 1.63
CA PHE A 385 2.59 12.55 0.84
C PHE A 385 2.29 12.60 -0.67
N LEU A 386 1.47 11.68 -1.17
CA LEU A 386 1.15 11.61 -2.61
C LEU A 386 0.27 12.78 -3.08
N LYS A 387 -0.70 13.23 -2.28
CA LYS A 387 -1.56 14.37 -2.62
C LYS A 387 -0.80 15.69 -2.69
N ASN A 388 0.23 15.84 -1.89
CA ASN A 388 1.04 17.07 -1.82
C ASN A 388 2.27 17.05 -2.74
N GLU A 389 2.54 15.93 -3.41
CA GLU A 389 3.57 15.86 -4.44
C GLU A 389 3.10 16.63 -5.70
N PRO A 390 3.81 17.71 -6.14
CA PRO A 390 3.36 18.54 -7.25
C PRO A 390 3.51 17.89 -8.63
N SER A 391 4.34 16.85 -8.75
CA SER A 391 4.64 16.19 -10.01
C SER A 391 3.41 15.55 -10.65
N GLU A 392 3.37 15.48 -11.98
CA GLU A 392 2.24 14.91 -12.74
C GLU A 392 1.97 13.42 -12.43
N TRP A 393 3.00 12.67 -12.09
CA TRP A 393 2.84 11.26 -11.76
C TRP A 393 1.96 11.03 -10.53
N ALA A 394 1.86 12.02 -9.65
CA ALA A 394 1.01 11.97 -8.46
C ALA A 394 -0.45 12.44 -8.71
N ASN A 395 -0.80 12.90 -9.93
CA ASN A 395 -2.15 13.38 -10.25
C ASN A 395 -3.29 12.42 -9.85
N PRO A 396 -3.19 11.09 -10.03
CA PRO A 396 -4.26 10.20 -9.60
C PRO A 396 -4.54 10.27 -8.10
N ALA A 397 -3.51 10.45 -7.26
CA ALA A 397 -3.67 10.58 -5.82
C ALA A 397 -4.36 11.89 -5.40
N ARG A 398 -4.36 12.90 -6.27
CA ARG A 398 -5.04 14.19 -6.06
C ARG A 398 -6.48 14.21 -6.55
N ALA A 399 -6.97 13.11 -7.14
CA ALA A 399 -8.34 13.03 -7.61
C ALA A 399 -9.34 13.10 -6.42
N THR A 400 -10.46 13.76 -6.65
CA THR A 400 -11.54 13.88 -5.65
C THR A 400 -12.01 12.49 -5.22
N GLY A 401 -12.12 12.27 -3.92
CA GLY A 401 -12.63 11.03 -3.32
C GLY A 401 -11.63 9.87 -3.28
N VAL A 402 -10.35 10.10 -3.52
CA VAL A 402 -9.30 9.06 -3.39
C VAL A 402 -9.19 8.54 -1.97
N ASP A 403 -9.43 9.37 -0.98
CA ASP A 403 -9.42 9.07 0.45
C ASP A 403 -10.78 8.66 1.02
N ASP A 404 -11.85 8.62 0.22
CA ASP A 404 -13.19 8.24 0.73
C ASP A 404 -13.20 6.86 1.40
N TYR A 405 -12.38 5.91 0.92
CA TYR A 405 -12.30 4.60 1.56
C TYR A 405 -11.75 4.65 2.97
N LEU A 406 -10.94 5.66 3.31
CA LEU A 406 -10.41 5.85 4.66
C LEU A 406 -11.52 6.34 5.60
N HIS A 407 -12.39 7.25 5.12
CA HIS A 407 -13.58 7.65 5.87
C HIS A 407 -14.51 6.47 6.13
N GLU A 408 -14.79 5.67 5.10
CA GLU A 408 -15.60 4.47 5.19
C GLU A 408 -15.01 3.43 6.14
N ALA A 409 -13.68 3.22 6.10
CA ALA A 409 -12.96 2.27 6.95
C ALA A 409 -12.87 2.74 8.42
N ALA A 410 -12.57 4.03 8.64
CA ALA A 410 -12.52 4.61 9.98
C ALA A 410 -13.88 4.53 10.69
N LEU A 411 -14.96 4.69 9.95
CA LEU A 411 -16.34 4.67 10.43
C LEU A 411 -17.10 3.42 9.98
N ALA A 412 -16.44 2.26 9.81
CA ALA A 412 -17.07 1.07 9.24
C ALA A 412 -18.28 0.56 10.02
N ASN A 413 -18.40 0.90 11.30
CA ASN A 413 -19.58 0.65 12.14
C ASN A 413 -20.77 1.57 11.83
N ASP A 414 -20.53 2.77 11.29
CA ASP A 414 -21.56 3.70 10.78
C ASP A 414 -21.00 4.55 9.64
N PRO A 415 -20.68 3.94 8.47
CA PRO A 415 -19.98 4.60 7.40
C PRO A 415 -20.86 5.67 6.72
N PRO A 416 -20.23 6.72 6.12
CA PRO A 416 -20.95 7.75 5.36
C PRO A 416 -21.88 7.17 4.29
N SER A 417 -21.50 6.09 3.62
CA SER A 417 -22.30 5.40 2.59
C SER A 417 -23.50 4.64 3.15
N LYS A 418 -23.58 4.43 4.48
CA LYS A 418 -24.52 3.51 5.14
C LYS A 418 -24.39 2.06 4.66
N THR A 419 -23.32 1.71 3.93
CA THR A 419 -23.04 0.33 3.55
C THR A 419 -22.92 -0.56 4.78
N PHE A 420 -23.51 -1.74 4.72
CA PHE A 420 -23.28 -2.78 5.70
C PHE A 420 -22.06 -3.59 5.26
N TYR A 421 -20.88 -3.23 5.76
CA TYR A 421 -19.65 -3.94 5.46
C TYR A 421 -19.61 -5.28 6.19
N ASP A 422 -19.65 -6.37 5.42
CA ASP A 422 -19.65 -7.75 5.88
C ASP A 422 -18.85 -8.66 4.91
N PRO A 423 -17.53 -8.44 4.75
CA PRO A 423 -16.71 -9.19 3.79
C PRO A 423 -16.54 -10.66 4.18
N ASN A 424 -16.83 -11.03 5.42
CA ASN A 424 -16.74 -12.38 5.95
C ASN A 424 -18.05 -13.15 5.84
N HIS A 425 -19.15 -12.45 5.58
CA HIS A 425 -20.51 -12.99 5.56
C HIS A 425 -20.76 -13.91 6.76
N SER A 426 -20.50 -13.38 7.95
CA SER A 426 -20.70 -14.11 9.20
C SER A 426 -22.18 -14.49 9.37
N GLU A 427 -22.43 -15.65 9.98
CA GLU A 427 -23.81 -16.09 10.27
C GLU A 427 -24.58 -15.06 11.13
N ALA A 428 -23.85 -14.39 12.03
CA ALA A 428 -24.41 -13.34 12.89
C ALA A 428 -24.64 -12.02 12.13
N ARG A 429 -24.12 -11.88 10.91
CA ARG A 429 -24.16 -10.63 10.11
C ARG A 429 -23.72 -9.42 10.93
N GLU A 430 -22.57 -9.53 11.54
CA GLU A 430 -22.01 -8.46 12.34
C GLU A 430 -21.38 -7.40 11.46
N ARG A 431 -21.73 -6.15 11.74
CA ARG A 431 -21.12 -5.00 11.08
C ARG A 431 -19.65 -4.85 11.54
N LEU A 432 -18.77 -4.50 10.64
CA LEU A 432 -17.38 -4.18 10.99
C LEU A 432 -17.33 -3.05 12.01
N ALA A 433 -16.46 -3.17 13.01
CA ALA A 433 -16.08 -2.05 13.86
C ALA A 433 -15.16 -1.09 13.10
N SER A 434 -14.81 0.06 13.71
CA SER A 434 -13.77 0.95 13.17
C SER A 434 -12.51 0.16 12.84
N LEU A 435 -11.98 0.33 11.63
CA LEU A 435 -10.79 -0.37 11.15
C LEU A 435 -9.48 0.38 11.41
N GLY A 436 -9.55 1.62 11.89
CA GLY A 436 -8.41 2.47 12.20
C GLY A 436 -8.79 3.93 12.33
N VAL A 437 -7.81 4.82 12.44
CA VAL A 437 -8.03 6.27 12.54
C VAL A 437 -7.60 6.99 11.26
N HIS A 438 -8.46 7.91 10.81
CA HIS A 438 -8.21 8.77 9.66
C HIS A 438 -8.23 10.24 10.04
N GLU A 439 -7.27 10.97 9.53
CA GLU A 439 -7.20 12.43 9.46
C GLU A 439 -6.10 12.85 8.47
N HIS A 440 -6.05 14.13 8.14
CA HIS A 440 -4.99 14.72 7.35
C HIS A 440 -4.07 15.58 8.21
N TRP A 441 -2.80 15.74 7.81
CA TRP A 441 -1.86 16.63 8.47
C TRP A 441 -2.29 18.11 8.36
N ASN A 442 -1.75 18.95 9.25
CA ASN A 442 -2.06 20.37 9.27
C ASN A 442 -1.56 21.14 8.03
N ASN A 443 -0.37 20.80 7.54
CA ASN A 443 0.22 21.38 6.33
C ASN A 443 1.43 20.54 5.84
N VAL A 444 1.83 20.77 4.59
CA VAL A 444 2.92 20.05 3.93
C VAL A 444 4.30 20.30 4.55
N LYS A 445 4.50 21.47 5.21
CA LYS A 445 5.79 21.83 5.81
C LYS A 445 6.01 21.10 7.13
N GLU A 446 5.03 21.16 8.02
CA GLU A 446 5.13 20.59 9.36
C GLU A 446 4.79 19.11 9.43
N LYS A 447 3.83 18.66 8.60
CA LYS A 447 3.35 17.27 8.55
C LYS A 447 2.85 16.77 9.91
N LYS A 448 2.20 17.64 10.70
CA LYS A 448 1.69 17.31 12.04
C LYS A 448 0.24 16.86 11.99
N TYR A 449 -0.05 15.80 12.68
CA TYR A 449 -1.38 15.25 12.94
C TYR A 449 -1.83 15.60 14.36
N SER A 450 -3.07 15.27 14.70
CA SER A 450 -3.68 15.66 15.98
C SER A 450 -2.83 15.28 17.19
N LYS A 451 -2.30 14.06 17.27
CA LYS A 451 -1.42 13.66 18.39
C LYS A 451 -0.08 14.38 18.39
N ASN A 452 0.46 14.75 17.24
CA ASN A 452 1.65 15.60 17.18
C ASN A 452 1.39 17.03 17.69
N LEU A 453 0.11 17.42 17.79
CA LEU A 453 -0.37 18.69 18.32
C LEU A 453 -0.97 18.53 19.73
N ASN A 454 -0.58 17.48 20.45
CA ASN A 454 -0.99 17.15 21.82
C ASN A 454 -2.47 16.78 22.01
N ALA A 455 -3.18 16.35 20.97
CA ALA A 455 -4.49 15.74 21.14
C ALA A 455 -4.36 14.32 21.73
N ALA A 456 -5.41 13.87 22.42
CA ALA A 456 -5.48 12.52 23.01
C ALA A 456 -5.63 11.45 21.93
N ASP A 457 -6.42 11.75 20.90
CA ASP A 457 -6.76 10.84 19.80
C ASP A 457 -6.23 11.34 18.45
N GLY A 458 -6.22 10.46 17.47
CA GLY A 458 -5.78 10.75 16.12
C GLY A 458 -4.51 10.00 15.72
N ILE A 459 -3.91 10.48 14.63
CA ILE A 459 -2.64 9.95 14.11
C ILE A 459 -1.46 10.59 14.85
N GLU A 460 -0.42 9.80 15.11
CA GLU A 460 0.90 10.26 15.52
C GLU A 460 1.91 9.91 14.43
N LEU A 461 2.45 10.90 13.75
CA LEU A 461 3.55 10.68 12.80
C LEU A 461 4.89 10.84 13.52
N VAL A 462 5.63 9.73 13.65
CA VAL A 462 7.02 9.72 14.10
C VAL A 462 7.91 9.79 12.87
N ALA A 463 8.49 10.95 12.60
CA ALA A 463 9.34 11.18 11.43
C ALA A 463 10.82 11.09 11.83
N LEU A 464 11.52 10.11 11.23
CA LEU A 464 12.96 9.90 11.42
C LEU A 464 13.70 10.26 10.15
N ARG A 465 14.74 11.07 10.28
CA ARG A 465 15.72 11.33 9.22
C ARG A 465 17.04 10.73 9.64
N LEU A 466 17.54 9.76 8.85
CA LEU A 466 18.81 9.09 9.03
C LEU A 466 19.80 9.64 7.98
N GLY A 467 21.01 9.92 8.34
CA GLY A 467 22.02 10.42 7.40
C GLY A 467 22.83 11.56 7.93
#